data_b38a96c053d63d96e4be527bf6641613
#
_entry.id   b38a96c053d63d96e4be527bf6641613
#
_cell.length_a   1.000
_cell.length_b   1.000
_cell.length_c   1.000
_cell.angle_alpha   90.00
_cell.angle_beta   90.00
_cell.angle_gamma   90.00
#
_symmetry.space_group_name_H-M   'P 1'
#
loop_
_entity.id
_entity.type
_entity.pdbx_description
1 polymer ?
#
loop_
_entity_poly.entity_id
_entity_poly.type
_entity_poly.pdbx_seq_one_letter_code
_entity_poly.pdbx_strand_id
1 'polypeptide(L)'
;MSLQLFGHPFSSYTWKVLIALWADETPFKFRMVGPDHPENGDELRRRWPFGQFPLLVDSDQSVVEATCIIEHVQAHHPGPNRWIPDGELGRRVRFLDRVFDLRVMANMQAVMFDALRPAEHRNPADRSIARERLRTAYGWLEANLDQSPWAIGEQFTLADRAVAPSLFYADWVEEIDEGYPQLNAYRARLLAHPLVARAVDEARAYRPLFPLGAPDRD
;
A
#
# COMPACT_ATOMS: atom_id res chain seq x y z
N MET A 1 -26.90 2.20 -3.54
CA MET A 1 -26.03 2.22 -4.72
C MET A 1 -24.74 1.52 -4.34
N SER A 2 -24.04 0.84 -5.26
CA SER A 2 -22.84 0.08 -4.94
C SER A 2 -21.60 0.99 -4.98
N LEU A 3 -20.69 0.82 -4.02
CA LEU A 3 -19.35 1.44 -4.04
C LEU A 3 -18.62 1.10 -5.34
N GLN A 4 -17.85 2.04 -5.88
CA GLN A 4 -16.95 1.79 -7.02
C GLN A 4 -15.54 2.18 -6.62
N LEU A 5 -14.60 1.25 -6.74
CA LEU A 5 -13.18 1.48 -6.45
C LEU A 5 -12.39 1.52 -7.76
N PHE A 6 -11.84 2.68 -8.09
CA PHE A 6 -10.90 2.86 -9.18
C PHE A 6 -9.49 2.56 -8.67
N GLY A 7 -8.79 1.69 -9.34
CA GLY A 7 -7.46 1.27 -8.93
C GLY A 7 -6.82 0.30 -9.90
N HIS A 8 -5.64 -0.19 -9.53
CA HIS A 8 -4.94 -1.23 -10.28
C HIS A 8 -4.45 -2.31 -9.32
N PRO A 9 -4.56 -3.62 -9.65
CA PRO A 9 -4.14 -4.70 -8.78
C PRO A 9 -2.66 -4.66 -8.40
N PHE A 10 -1.82 -4.01 -9.19
CA PHE A 10 -0.38 -3.83 -8.94
C PHE A 10 -0.04 -2.57 -8.12
N SER A 11 -1.04 -1.87 -7.60
CA SER A 11 -0.83 -0.65 -6.82
C SER A 11 -0.84 -0.93 -5.32
N SER A 12 0.23 -0.56 -4.65
CA SER A 12 0.36 -0.63 -3.20
C SER A 12 -0.78 0.07 -2.45
N TYR A 13 -1.16 1.27 -2.87
CA TYR A 13 -2.25 2.01 -2.25
C TYR A 13 -3.63 1.42 -2.56
N THR A 14 -3.79 0.78 -3.72
CA THR A 14 -5.02 0.02 -4.02
C THR A 14 -5.14 -1.19 -3.11
N TRP A 15 -4.04 -1.91 -2.82
CA TRP A 15 -4.05 -3.03 -1.88
C TRP A 15 -4.56 -2.63 -0.49
N LYS A 16 -4.11 -1.48 0.04
CA LYS A 16 -4.56 -0.95 1.33
C LYS A 16 -6.08 -0.95 1.43
N VAL A 17 -6.75 -0.46 0.38
CA VAL A 17 -8.22 -0.35 0.33
C VAL A 17 -8.87 -1.71 0.05
N LEU A 18 -8.34 -2.49 -0.91
CA LEU A 18 -8.89 -3.81 -1.23
C LEU A 18 -8.93 -4.74 -0.02
N ILE A 19 -7.82 -4.80 0.74
CA ILE A 19 -7.74 -5.60 1.96
C ILE A 19 -8.81 -5.18 2.98
N ALA A 20 -9.13 -3.89 3.08
CA ALA A 20 -10.19 -3.40 3.94
C ALA A 20 -11.58 -3.88 3.47
N LEU A 21 -11.88 -3.65 2.21
CA LEU A 21 -13.17 -4.01 1.63
C LEU A 21 -13.42 -5.52 1.65
N TRP A 22 -12.39 -6.31 1.36
CA TRP A 22 -12.48 -7.78 1.41
C TRP A 22 -12.67 -8.31 2.83
N ALA A 23 -11.97 -7.76 3.81
CA ALA A 23 -12.06 -8.21 5.19
C ALA A 23 -13.43 -7.92 5.84
N ASP A 24 -14.09 -6.86 5.40
CA ASP A 24 -15.43 -6.50 5.85
C ASP A 24 -16.53 -7.03 4.90
N GLU A 25 -16.15 -7.81 3.89
CA GLU A 25 -17.05 -8.31 2.85
C GLU A 25 -17.93 -7.20 2.25
N THR A 26 -17.37 -5.97 2.22
CA THR A 26 -18.09 -4.78 1.72
C THR A 26 -18.27 -4.90 0.20
N PRO A 27 -19.50 -4.89 -0.34
CA PRO A 27 -19.72 -5.03 -1.76
C PRO A 27 -19.25 -3.78 -2.53
N PHE A 28 -18.45 -3.97 -3.57
CA PHE A 28 -17.99 -2.89 -4.44
C PHE A 28 -17.80 -3.38 -5.88
N LYS A 29 -17.84 -2.44 -6.82
CA LYS A 29 -17.43 -2.67 -8.22
C LYS A 29 -16.00 -2.18 -8.39
N PHE A 30 -15.09 -3.09 -8.76
CA PHE A 30 -13.73 -2.70 -9.11
C PHE A 30 -13.70 -2.10 -10.53
N ARG A 31 -13.11 -0.92 -10.65
CA ARG A 31 -12.93 -0.16 -11.90
C ARG A 31 -11.42 -0.10 -12.16
N MET A 32 -10.94 -1.10 -12.88
CA MET A 32 -9.52 -1.20 -13.18
C MET A 32 -9.06 -0.02 -14.03
N VAL A 33 -7.98 0.65 -13.61
CA VAL A 33 -7.35 1.77 -14.33
C VAL A 33 -6.12 1.24 -15.05
N GLY A 34 -6.14 1.33 -16.37
CA GLY A 34 -5.06 0.85 -17.23
C GLY A 34 -5.33 1.09 -18.70
N PRO A 35 -4.38 0.75 -19.58
CA PRO A 35 -4.52 0.98 -21.03
C PRO A 35 -5.75 0.32 -21.65
N ASP A 36 -6.15 -0.84 -21.13
CA ASP A 36 -7.29 -1.60 -21.62
C ASP A 36 -8.64 -1.05 -21.16
N HIS A 37 -8.63 -0.05 -20.26
CA HIS A 37 -9.81 0.59 -19.70
C HIS A 37 -9.68 2.11 -19.69
N PRO A 38 -9.51 2.76 -20.86
CA PRO A 38 -9.28 4.20 -20.95
C PRO A 38 -10.42 5.03 -20.34
N GLU A 39 -11.66 4.56 -20.42
CA GLU A 39 -12.84 5.19 -19.85
C GLU A 39 -12.75 5.33 -18.30
N ASN A 40 -12.15 4.35 -17.62
CA ASN A 40 -11.93 4.41 -16.17
C ASN A 40 -10.86 5.45 -15.82
N GLY A 41 -9.80 5.54 -16.64
CA GLY A 41 -8.77 6.56 -16.49
C GLY A 41 -9.30 7.98 -16.72
N ASP A 42 -10.19 8.17 -17.70
CA ASP A 42 -10.82 9.46 -17.99
C ASP A 42 -11.77 9.88 -16.86
N GLU A 43 -12.58 8.94 -16.35
CA GLU A 43 -13.43 9.21 -15.21
C GLU A 43 -12.62 9.53 -13.94
N LEU A 44 -11.56 8.79 -13.67
CA LEU A 44 -10.65 9.08 -12.57
C LEU A 44 -10.12 10.50 -12.64
N ARG A 45 -9.56 10.93 -13.78
CA ARG A 45 -9.01 12.28 -13.97
C ARG A 45 -10.05 13.38 -13.85
N ARG A 46 -11.28 13.13 -14.32
CA ARG A 46 -12.38 14.08 -14.18
C ARG A 46 -12.77 14.29 -12.72
N ARG A 47 -12.73 13.23 -11.89
CA ARG A 47 -13.08 13.28 -10.46
C ARG A 47 -11.92 13.74 -9.58
N TRP A 48 -10.69 13.36 -9.97
CA TRP A 48 -9.45 13.65 -9.27
C TRP A 48 -8.36 14.08 -10.27
N PRO A 49 -8.16 15.41 -10.45
CA PRO A 49 -7.26 15.94 -11.49
C PRO A 49 -5.81 15.47 -11.42
N PHE A 50 -5.34 15.03 -10.24
CA PHE A 50 -4.01 14.43 -10.09
C PHE A 50 -3.89 13.06 -10.76
N GLY A 51 -5.01 12.43 -11.16
CA GLY A 51 -5.01 11.15 -11.85
C GLY A 51 -4.47 9.97 -11.05
N GLN A 52 -4.36 10.12 -9.74
CA GLN A 52 -3.84 9.09 -8.83
C GLN A 52 -4.98 8.21 -8.32
N PHE A 53 -4.69 6.94 -8.16
CA PHE A 53 -5.57 5.95 -7.56
C PHE A 53 -4.94 5.36 -6.28
N PRO A 54 -5.76 4.82 -5.35
CA PRO A 54 -7.19 4.51 -5.46
C PRO A 54 -8.10 5.75 -5.33
N LEU A 55 -9.27 5.67 -5.97
CA LEU A 55 -10.40 6.57 -5.80
C LEU A 55 -11.63 5.71 -5.50
N LEU A 56 -12.35 6.03 -4.42
CA LEU A 56 -13.64 5.43 -4.12
C LEU A 56 -14.76 6.39 -4.55
N VAL A 57 -15.77 5.86 -5.23
CA VAL A 57 -17.02 6.56 -5.49
C VAL A 57 -18.11 5.90 -4.66
N ASP A 58 -18.69 6.66 -3.76
CA ASP A 58 -19.84 6.28 -2.95
C ASP A 58 -21.02 7.16 -3.35
N SER A 59 -21.98 6.58 -4.08
CA SER A 59 -23.05 7.34 -4.71
C SER A 59 -22.48 8.41 -5.67
N ASP A 60 -22.55 9.68 -5.29
CA ASP A 60 -21.99 10.79 -6.07
C ASP A 60 -20.71 11.39 -5.44
N GLN A 61 -20.38 10.96 -4.23
CA GLN A 61 -19.20 11.43 -3.51
C GLN A 61 -17.94 10.70 -3.98
N SER A 62 -16.90 11.46 -4.28
CA SER A 62 -15.56 10.95 -4.56
C SER A 62 -14.70 11.06 -3.31
N VAL A 63 -14.11 9.95 -2.88
CA VAL A 63 -13.16 9.88 -1.76
C VAL A 63 -11.82 9.43 -2.31
N VAL A 64 -10.77 10.17 -2.00
CA VAL A 64 -9.40 9.94 -2.45
C VAL A 64 -8.48 9.73 -1.26
N GLU A 65 -7.24 9.32 -1.50
CA GLU A 65 -6.26 8.90 -0.50
C GLU A 65 -6.67 7.62 0.22
N ALA A 66 -5.84 6.58 0.11
CA ALA A 66 -6.16 5.24 0.58
C ALA A 66 -6.60 5.22 2.05
N THR A 67 -5.92 5.97 2.92
CA THR A 67 -6.27 6.08 4.34
C THR A 67 -7.62 6.75 4.53
N CYS A 68 -7.90 7.85 3.82
CA CYS A 68 -9.20 8.54 3.88
C CYS A 68 -10.34 7.68 3.36
N ILE A 69 -10.08 6.86 2.33
CA ILE A 69 -11.05 5.88 1.82
C ILE A 69 -11.38 4.86 2.92
N ILE A 70 -10.39 4.33 3.63
CA ILE A 70 -10.61 3.36 4.71
C ILE A 70 -11.38 4.00 5.88
N GLU A 71 -11.05 5.25 6.25
CA GLU A 71 -11.80 6.01 7.26
C GLU A 71 -13.26 6.23 6.82
N HIS A 72 -13.49 6.59 5.56
CA HIS A 72 -14.84 6.75 5.01
C HIS A 72 -15.63 5.44 5.07
N VAL A 73 -15.03 4.32 4.61
CA VAL A 73 -15.67 3.00 4.66
C VAL A 73 -15.99 2.61 6.10
N GLN A 74 -15.06 2.77 7.03
CA GLN A 74 -15.32 2.49 8.46
C GLN A 74 -16.46 3.33 9.04
N ALA A 75 -16.62 4.58 8.62
CA ALA A 75 -17.64 5.49 9.12
C ALA A 75 -19.03 5.27 8.50
N HIS A 76 -19.09 4.98 7.20
CA HIS A 76 -20.34 4.94 6.43
C HIS A 76 -20.79 3.55 6.01
N HIS A 77 -19.87 2.58 5.98
CA HIS A 77 -20.12 1.17 5.63
C HIS A 77 -19.44 0.26 6.66
N PRO A 78 -19.76 0.40 7.97
CA PRO A 78 -19.07 -0.32 9.01
C PRO A 78 -19.23 -1.83 8.87
N GLY A 79 -18.11 -2.53 8.85
CA GLY A 79 -18.01 -3.99 8.92
C GLY A 79 -17.70 -4.47 10.35
N PRO A 80 -17.38 -5.77 10.51
CA PRO A 80 -17.01 -6.34 11.79
C PRO A 80 -15.67 -5.84 12.33
N ASN A 81 -14.82 -5.29 11.46
CA ASN A 81 -13.47 -4.88 11.83
C ASN A 81 -13.39 -3.38 12.11
N ARG A 82 -12.63 -3.03 13.16
CA ARG A 82 -12.32 -1.64 13.46
C ARG A 82 -10.87 -1.35 13.08
N TRP A 83 -10.67 -0.82 11.89
CA TRP A 83 -9.35 -0.61 11.30
C TRP A 83 -8.55 0.49 11.98
N ILE A 84 -9.23 1.50 12.46
CA ILE A 84 -8.65 2.60 13.21
C ILE A 84 -9.38 2.69 14.54
N PRO A 85 -8.79 2.16 15.61
CA PRO A 85 -9.35 2.26 16.95
C PRO A 85 -9.47 3.71 17.42
N ASP A 86 -10.24 3.94 18.48
CA ASP A 86 -10.33 5.25 19.10
C ASP A 86 -9.11 5.58 19.96
N GLY A 87 -9.00 6.86 20.32
CA GLY A 87 -8.05 7.37 21.30
C GLY A 87 -6.59 7.16 20.91
N GLU A 88 -5.75 6.87 21.90
CA GLU A 88 -4.31 6.78 21.75
C GLU A 88 -3.89 5.64 20.82
N LEU A 89 -4.60 4.53 20.83
CA LEU A 89 -4.31 3.41 19.93
C LEU A 89 -4.52 3.83 18.47
N GLY A 90 -5.61 4.51 18.17
CA GLY A 90 -5.88 5.05 16.82
C GLY A 90 -4.84 6.09 16.39
N ARG A 91 -4.33 6.90 17.31
CA ARG A 91 -3.22 7.83 17.02
C ARG A 91 -1.96 7.08 16.65
N ARG A 92 -1.61 5.99 17.36
CA ARG A 92 -0.45 5.14 17.03
C ARG A 92 -0.62 4.44 15.68
N VAL A 93 -1.82 3.95 15.37
CA VAL A 93 -2.15 3.35 14.05
C VAL A 93 -1.91 4.36 12.93
N ARG A 94 -2.44 5.59 13.05
CA ARG A 94 -2.23 6.66 12.05
C ARG A 94 -0.76 7.09 11.95
N PHE A 95 -0.03 7.10 13.06
CA PHE A 95 1.40 7.41 13.05
C PHE A 95 2.18 6.39 12.21
N LEU A 96 1.96 5.09 12.44
CA LEU A 96 2.63 4.04 11.65
C LEU A 96 2.19 4.06 10.19
N ASP A 97 0.92 4.27 9.89
CA ASP A 97 0.43 4.49 8.53
C ASP A 97 1.22 5.60 7.82
N ARG A 98 1.46 6.73 8.48
CA ARG A 98 2.28 7.82 7.94
C ARG A 98 3.76 7.45 7.80
N VAL A 99 4.30 6.67 8.73
CA VAL A 99 5.68 6.16 8.62
C VAL A 99 5.82 5.28 7.37
N PHE A 100 4.91 4.35 7.15
CA PHE A 100 4.96 3.47 5.98
C PHE A 100 4.76 4.23 4.67
N ASP A 101 3.82 5.17 4.61
CA ASP A 101 3.59 5.97 3.41
C ASP A 101 4.79 6.88 3.10
N LEU A 102 5.32 7.59 4.10
CA LEU A 102 6.31 8.65 3.87
C LEU A 102 7.76 8.20 3.97
N ARG A 103 8.08 7.15 4.73
CA ARG A 103 9.45 6.71 4.96
C ARG A 103 9.81 5.45 4.18
N VAL A 104 8.83 4.59 3.92
CA VAL A 104 9.03 3.36 3.14
C VAL A 104 8.55 3.57 1.71
N MET A 105 7.24 3.73 1.51
CA MET A 105 6.64 3.78 0.18
C MET A 105 7.14 4.94 -0.68
N ALA A 106 7.23 6.15 -0.13
CA ALA A 106 7.70 7.31 -0.89
C ALA A 106 9.15 7.14 -1.40
N ASN A 107 10.03 6.51 -0.59
CA ASN A 107 11.41 6.25 -1.02
C ASN A 107 11.49 5.10 -2.04
N MET A 108 10.69 4.03 -1.88
CA MET A 108 10.55 3.00 -2.89
C MET A 108 10.07 3.59 -4.22
N GLN A 109 9.03 4.40 -4.19
CA GLN A 109 8.50 5.08 -5.38
C GLN A 109 9.51 6.02 -6.03
N ALA A 110 10.34 6.72 -5.26
CA ALA A 110 11.38 7.59 -5.81
C ALA A 110 12.35 6.80 -6.69
N VAL A 111 12.79 5.61 -6.27
CA VAL A 111 13.64 4.73 -7.07
C VAL A 111 12.89 4.19 -8.30
N MET A 112 11.66 3.74 -8.12
CA MET A 112 10.83 3.17 -9.18
C MET A 112 10.49 4.22 -10.26
N PHE A 113 10.08 5.42 -9.87
CA PHE A 113 9.75 6.49 -10.83
C PHE A 113 10.96 7.02 -11.57
N ASP A 114 12.14 7.06 -10.92
CA ASP A 114 13.38 7.41 -11.63
C ASP A 114 13.69 6.36 -12.71
N ALA A 115 13.46 5.08 -12.44
CA ALA A 115 13.68 4.02 -13.42
C ALA A 115 12.74 4.10 -14.64
N LEU A 116 11.54 4.72 -14.48
CA LEU A 116 10.59 4.96 -15.58
C LEU A 116 10.97 6.16 -16.45
N ARG A 117 11.88 7.03 -16.00
CA ARG A 117 12.36 8.15 -16.81
C ARG A 117 13.19 7.67 -17.99
N PRO A 118 13.23 8.42 -19.10
CA PRO A 118 14.25 8.23 -20.14
C PRO A 118 15.66 8.18 -19.53
N ALA A 119 16.53 7.36 -20.10
CA ALA A 119 17.86 7.07 -19.52
C ALA A 119 18.66 8.35 -19.19
N GLU A 120 18.60 9.35 -20.08
CA GLU A 120 19.27 10.64 -19.95
C GLU A 120 18.72 11.53 -18.82
N HIS A 121 17.52 11.21 -18.31
CA HIS A 121 16.88 11.97 -17.22
C HIS A 121 16.91 11.22 -15.88
N ARG A 122 17.54 10.04 -15.84
CA ARG A 122 17.70 9.28 -14.59
C ARG A 122 18.76 9.89 -13.71
N ASN A 123 18.50 9.90 -12.42
CA ASN A 123 19.44 10.41 -11.43
C ASN A 123 19.92 9.30 -10.46
N PRO A 124 21.08 8.67 -10.71
CA PRO A 124 21.61 7.64 -9.82
C PRO A 124 21.86 8.10 -8.39
N ALA A 125 22.18 9.39 -8.19
CA ALA A 125 22.41 9.95 -6.86
C ALA A 125 21.13 9.99 -6.04
N ASP A 126 20.01 10.45 -6.64
CA ASP A 126 18.70 10.46 -5.96
C ASP A 126 18.23 9.04 -5.63
N ARG A 127 18.48 8.08 -6.52
CA ARG A 127 18.18 6.65 -6.24
C ARG A 127 19.01 6.12 -5.06
N SER A 128 20.29 6.46 -5.00
CA SER A 128 21.16 6.07 -3.88
C SER A 128 20.65 6.65 -2.55
N ILE A 129 20.30 7.93 -2.53
CA ILE A 129 19.73 8.59 -1.36
C ILE A 129 18.40 7.93 -0.93
N ALA A 130 17.54 7.61 -1.87
CA ALA A 130 16.26 6.96 -1.56
C ALA A 130 16.46 5.55 -0.96
N ARG A 131 17.41 4.77 -1.48
CA ARG A 131 17.78 3.45 -0.91
C ARG A 131 18.38 3.58 0.50
N GLU A 132 19.23 4.57 0.74
CA GLU A 132 19.78 4.84 2.08
C GLU A 132 18.65 5.19 3.08
N ARG A 133 17.67 5.99 2.64
CA ARG A 133 16.49 6.31 3.46
C ARG A 133 15.62 5.07 3.74
N LEU A 134 15.54 4.11 2.80
CA LEU A 134 14.88 2.81 3.05
C LEU A 134 15.62 2.04 4.14
N ARG A 135 16.95 1.90 4.06
CA ARG A 135 17.74 1.24 5.12
C ARG A 135 17.56 1.92 6.48
N THR A 136 17.51 3.25 6.50
CA THR A 136 17.21 4.01 7.73
C THR A 136 15.82 3.67 8.27
N ALA A 137 14.81 3.56 7.40
CA ALA A 137 13.45 3.18 7.78
C ALA A 137 13.42 1.74 8.30
N TYR A 138 14.12 0.80 7.67
CA TYR A 138 14.21 -0.60 8.12
C TYR A 138 14.86 -0.71 9.50
N GLY A 139 15.97 0.01 9.74
CA GLY A 139 16.62 0.04 11.06
C GLY A 139 15.71 0.62 12.15
N TRP A 140 14.93 1.66 11.81
CA TRP A 140 13.95 2.20 12.75
C TRP A 140 12.81 1.21 13.04
N LEU A 141 12.29 0.54 12.00
CA LEU A 141 11.25 -0.48 12.15
C LEU A 141 11.76 -1.67 12.96
N GLU A 142 12.96 -2.17 12.67
CA GLU A 142 13.59 -3.26 13.42
C GLU A 142 13.64 -2.96 14.91
N ALA A 143 13.97 -1.72 15.28
CA ALA A 143 14.11 -1.30 16.67
C ALA A 143 12.78 -0.95 17.37
N ASN A 144 11.70 -0.70 16.61
CA ASN A 144 10.45 -0.14 17.15
C ASN A 144 9.20 -1.00 16.88
N LEU A 145 9.33 -2.09 16.10
CA LEU A 145 8.26 -3.07 16.00
C LEU A 145 8.11 -3.83 17.30
N ASP A 146 6.88 -3.90 17.80
CA ASP A 146 6.58 -4.76 18.95
C ASP A 146 6.78 -6.23 18.56
N GLN A 147 7.09 -7.09 19.56
CA GLN A 147 7.14 -8.54 19.36
C GLN A 147 5.72 -9.17 19.23
N SER A 148 4.71 -8.34 19.14
CA SER A 148 3.32 -8.74 18.90
C SER A 148 3.11 -9.21 17.46
N PRO A 149 2.02 -9.97 17.18
CA PRO A 149 1.75 -10.48 15.85
C PRO A 149 1.65 -9.38 14.78
N TRP A 150 1.10 -8.21 15.15
CA TRP A 150 0.84 -7.10 14.22
C TRP A 150 1.57 -5.83 14.66
N ALA A 151 1.57 -4.82 13.81
CA ALA A 151 2.26 -3.54 14.05
C ALA A 151 1.89 -2.90 15.40
N ILE A 152 0.68 -3.15 15.88
CA ILE A 152 0.19 -2.66 17.17
C ILE A 152 -0.63 -3.77 17.85
N GLY A 153 0.03 -4.61 18.65
CA GLY A 153 -0.64 -5.64 19.46
C GLY A 153 -1.24 -6.79 18.64
N GLU A 154 -2.41 -7.27 19.07
CA GLU A 154 -3.02 -8.50 18.57
C GLU A 154 -3.96 -8.29 17.37
N GLN A 155 -4.29 -7.05 17.02
CA GLN A 155 -5.26 -6.75 15.98
C GLN A 155 -4.60 -6.29 14.70
N PHE A 156 -5.01 -6.89 13.57
CA PHE A 156 -4.66 -6.43 12.23
C PHE A 156 -5.39 -5.12 11.93
N THR A 157 -4.65 -4.02 11.87
CA THR A 157 -5.19 -2.65 11.76
C THR A 157 -4.87 -1.99 10.41
N LEU A 158 -5.22 -0.72 10.25
CA LEU A 158 -4.79 0.11 9.12
C LEU A 158 -3.25 0.11 9.00
N ALA A 159 -2.50 0.10 10.11
CA ALA A 159 -1.03 0.09 10.08
C ALA A 159 -0.50 -1.14 9.32
N ASP A 160 -1.05 -2.33 9.60
CA ASP A 160 -0.63 -3.57 8.94
C ASP A 160 -0.96 -3.58 7.44
N ARG A 161 -2.07 -2.95 7.04
CA ARG A 161 -2.42 -2.81 5.63
C ARG A 161 -1.54 -1.83 4.89
N ALA A 162 -1.09 -0.79 5.57
CA ALA A 162 -0.15 0.15 5.00
C ALA A 162 1.22 -0.48 4.81
N VAL A 163 1.65 -1.27 5.80
CA VAL A 163 2.96 -1.90 5.78
C VAL A 163 3.06 -3.06 4.78
N ALA A 164 2.01 -3.87 4.63
CA ALA A 164 2.05 -5.06 3.78
C ALA A 164 2.51 -4.72 2.34
N PRO A 165 1.83 -3.86 1.57
CA PRO A 165 2.31 -3.46 0.24
C PRO A 165 3.60 -2.64 0.31
N SER A 166 3.82 -1.86 1.37
CA SER A 166 5.02 -1.03 1.49
C SER A 166 6.29 -1.88 1.59
N LEU A 167 6.32 -2.87 2.47
CA LEU A 167 7.45 -3.77 2.61
C LEU A 167 7.58 -4.73 1.41
N PHE A 168 6.45 -5.15 0.83
CA PHE A 168 6.48 -6.00 -0.36
C PHE A 168 7.25 -5.35 -1.51
N TYR A 169 6.90 -4.12 -1.88
CA TYR A 169 7.55 -3.42 -2.98
C TYR A 169 8.90 -2.79 -2.60
N ALA A 170 9.07 -2.39 -1.33
CA ALA A 170 10.34 -1.82 -0.89
C ALA A 170 11.47 -2.86 -0.91
N ASP A 171 11.17 -4.11 -0.53
CA ASP A 171 12.09 -5.23 -0.62
C ASP A 171 12.56 -5.51 -2.07
N TRP A 172 11.74 -5.24 -3.07
CA TRP A 172 12.12 -5.36 -4.48
C TRP A 172 13.10 -4.28 -4.93
N VAL A 173 13.15 -3.16 -4.24
CA VAL A 173 14.00 -2.01 -4.56
C VAL A 173 15.28 -2.02 -3.73
N GLU A 174 15.14 -2.30 -2.45
CA GLU A 174 16.23 -2.42 -1.48
C GLU A 174 15.91 -3.61 -0.58
N GLU A 175 16.71 -4.64 -0.66
CA GLU A 175 16.47 -5.91 0.03
C GLU A 175 16.44 -5.73 1.55
N ILE A 176 15.44 -6.31 2.20
CA ILE A 176 15.38 -6.43 3.65
C ILE A 176 16.22 -7.65 4.03
N ASP A 177 17.51 -7.44 4.20
CA ASP A 177 18.49 -8.49 4.45
C ASP A 177 18.38 -9.11 5.85
N GLU A 178 19.26 -10.07 6.15
CA GLU A 178 19.32 -10.78 7.43
C GLU A 178 19.66 -9.89 8.65
N GLY A 179 20.11 -8.67 8.41
CA GLY A 179 20.37 -7.67 9.46
C GLY A 179 19.09 -7.12 10.12
N TYR A 180 17.91 -7.45 9.57
CA TYR A 180 16.60 -7.01 10.07
C TYR A 180 15.68 -8.20 10.42
N PRO A 181 16.04 -9.05 11.41
CA PRO A 181 15.33 -10.29 11.68
C PRO A 181 13.88 -10.11 12.14
N GLN A 182 13.57 -9.06 12.94
CA GLN A 182 12.22 -8.79 13.42
C GLN A 182 11.34 -8.28 12.27
N LEU A 183 11.87 -7.39 11.43
CA LEU A 183 11.19 -6.86 10.27
C LEU A 183 10.90 -7.97 9.25
N ASN A 184 11.86 -8.87 9.00
CA ASN A 184 11.69 -10.05 8.14
C ASN A 184 10.61 -11.00 8.68
N ALA A 185 10.64 -11.28 9.98
CA ALA A 185 9.62 -12.12 10.61
C ALA A 185 8.22 -11.49 10.52
N TYR A 186 8.14 -10.18 10.69
CA TYR A 186 6.88 -9.45 10.55
C TYR A 186 6.40 -9.44 9.08
N ARG A 187 7.29 -9.15 8.12
CA ARG A 187 6.98 -9.24 6.68
C ARG A 187 6.46 -10.62 6.30
N ALA A 188 7.09 -11.69 6.77
CA ALA A 188 6.63 -13.06 6.51
C ALA A 188 5.22 -13.32 7.05
N ARG A 189 4.89 -12.82 8.26
CA ARG A 189 3.53 -12.92 8.82
C ARG A 189 2.51 -12.17 7.99
N LEU A 190 2.86 -10.97 7.51
CA LEU A 190 1.99 -10.17 6.63
C LEU A 190 1.69 -10.92 5.33
N LEU A 191 2.71 -11.47 4.67
CA LEU A 191 2.54 -12.21 3.43
C LEU A 191 1.74 -13.51 3.61
N ALA A 192 1.83 -14.13 4.78
CA ALA A 192 1.02 -15.31 5.14
C ALA A 192 -0.44 -14.96 5.48
N HIS A 193 -0.77 -13.68 5.71
CA HIS A 193 -2.15 -13.27 5.98
C HIS A 193 -3.02 -13.47 4.74
N PRO A 194 -4.18 -14.18 4.82
CA PRO A 194 -4.94 -14.59 3.64
C PRO A 194 -5.30 -13.46 2.68
N LEU A 195 -5.65 -12.28 3.21
CA LEU A 195 -6.02 -11.13 2.37
C LEU A 195 -4.81 -10.45 1.73
N VAL A 196 -3.65 -10.50 2.37
CA VAL A 196 -2.39 -10.01 1.77
C VAL A 196 -1.93 -10.98 0.68
N ALA A 197 -1.95 -12.29 0.96
CA ALA A 197 -1.65 -13.32 -0.03
C ALA A 197 -2.55 -13.21 -1.27
N ARG A 198 -3.84 -12.96 -1.08
CA ARG A 198 -4.78 -12.68 -2.17
C ARG A 198 -4.35 -11.45 -2.99
N ALA A 199 -3.95 -10.35 -2.35
CA ALA A 199 -3.51 -9.16 -3.06
C ALA A 199 -2.22 -9.43 -3.87
N VAL A 200 -1.27 -10.19 -3.31
CA VAL A 200 -0.06 -10.67 -4.02
C VAL A 200 -0.44 -11.49 -5.25
N ASP A 201 -1.35 -12.46 -5.10
CA ASP A 201 -1.76 -13.33 -6.20
C ASP A 201 -2.47 -12.57 -7.32
N GLU A 202 -3.39 -11.64 -6.97
CA GLU A 202 -4.06 -10.79 -7.96
C GLU A 202 -3.08 -9.85 -8.68
N ALA A 203 -1.99 -9.44 -8.02
CA ALA A 203 -0.94 -8.60 -8.60
C ALA A 203 0.07 -9.37 -9.46
N ARG A 204 0.16 -10.68 -9.31
CA ARG A 204 1.23 -11.53 -9.89
C ARG A 204 1.32 -11.41 -11.43
N ALA A 205 0.18 -11.33 -12.12
CA ALA A 205 0.13 -11.17 -13.57
C ALA A 205 0.77 -9.86 -14.06
N TYR A 206 0.90 -8.86 -13.19
CA TYR A 206 1.41 -7.53 -13.50
C TYR A 206 2.87 -7.31 -13.11
N ARG A 207 3.57 -8.33 -12.59
CA ARG A 207 5.02 -8.27 -12.25
C ARG A 207 5.89 -7.75 -13.40
N PRO A 208 5.62 -8.07 -14.67
CA PRO A 208 6.39 -7.52 -15.80
C PRO A 208 6.34 -5.99 -15.92
N LEU A 209 5.36 -5.33 -15.28
CA LEU A 209 5.27 -3.86 -15.26
C LEU A 209 6.24 -3.21 -14.26
N PHE A 210 6.93 -3.98 -13.41
CA PHE A 210 7.88 -3.41 -12.47
C PHE A 210 9.16 -2.98 -13.20
N PRO A 211 9.50 -1.68 -13.22
CA PRO A 211 10.51 -1.13 -14.14
C PRO A 211 11.94 -1.59 -13.83
N LEU A 212 12.20 -2.13 -12.66
CA LEU A 212 13.51 -2.65 -12.25
C LEU A 212 13.61 -4.19 -12.41
N GLY A 213 12.56 -4.83 -12.92
CA GLY A 213 12.42 -6.28 -12.88
C GLY A 213 11.97 -6.76 -11.50
N ALA A 214 10.81 -7.43 -11.45
CA ALA A 214 10.32 -8.02 -10.21
C ALA A 214 11.20 -9.22 -9.84
N PRO A 215 11.75 -9.27 -8.61
CA PRO A 215 12.52 -10.43 -8.17
C PRO A 215 11.62 -11.65 -7.99
N ASP A 216 12.19 -12.85 -8.07
CA ASP A 216 11.48 -14.10 -7.82
C ASP A 216 11.46 -14.42 -6.32
N ARG A 217 10.89 -13.49 -5.56
CA ARG A 217 10.64 -13.62 -4.12
C ARG A 217 9.39 -12.83 -3.72
N ASP A 218 8.61 -13.40 -2.86
CA ASP A 218 7.43 -12.80 -2.23
C ASP A 218 7.69 -12.55 -0.74
#